data_978d4ae25a921f64328630dc69a0b4b0
#
_entry.id   978d4ae25a921f64328630dc69a0b4b0
#
_cell.length_a   1.000
_cell.length_b   1.000
_cell.length_c   1.000
_cell.angle_alpha   90.00
_cell.angle_beta   90.00
_cell.angle_gamma   90.00
#
_symmetry.space_group_name_H-M   'P 1'
#
loop_
_entity.id
_entity.type
_entity.pdbx_description
1 polymer ?
#
loop_
_entity_poly.entity_id
_entity_poly.type
_entity_poly.pdbx_seq_one_letter_code
_entity_poly.pdbx_strand_id
1 'polypeptide(L)'
;MILSVKDVNSFYANSHILFDLNLEVDEGQVVCILGRNGVGKSTTMKSIAGQMNARNKAKVTGSMIFDGKELVGIAPHKVAHIGIGYVPQGRHVFPNLTVRENLQIAERKPEEGGQIWTIDRIYDLFPQLKSRENSWGNNLSGGEQQMLAVARGLMQNPKLLLLDEITEGLAPVIVNELKEIIKKLRDEYKVTILLAEQNAKFALSVSEYCYIMEKGSIVHSDKTEGITKEIIEQYLGT
;
A
#
# COMPACT_ATOMS: atom_id res chain seq x y z
N MET A 1 13.81 10.05 6.08
CA MET A 1 13.20 8.72 6.43
C MET A 1 11.93 8.98 7.24
N ILE A 2 10.78 8.47 6.73
CA ILE A 2 9.48 8.60 7.43
C ILE A 2 9.10 7.28 8.11
N LEU A 3 9.48 6.13 7.52
CA LEU A 3 9.26 4.80 8.11
C LEU A 3 10.59 4.06 8.23
N SER A 4 10.84 3.47 9.41
CA SER A 4 11.95 2.56 9.67
C SER A 4 11.43 1.30 10.35
N VAL A 5 11.71 0.15 9.76
CA VAL A 5 11.36 -1.18 10.26
C VAL A 5 12.65 -1.90 10.57
N LYS A 6 12.84 -2.36 11.84
CA LYS A 6 14.09 -2.97 12.31
C LYS A 6 13.81 -4.27 13.07
N ASP A 7 14.42 -5.35 12.62
CA ASP A 7 14.39 -6.69 13.21
C ASP A 7 12.97 -7.17 13.53
N VAL A 8 12.04 -6.85 12.62
CA VAL A 8 10.63 -7.15 12.84
C VAL A 8 10.34 -8.62 12.54
N ASN A 9 9.77 -9.27 13.55
CA ASN A 9 9.27 -10.63 13.46
C ASN A 9 7.75 -10.62 13.67
N SER A 10 7.01 -11.32 12.81
CA SER A 10 5.55 -11.39 12.88
C SER A 10 5.06 -12.83 12.89
N PHE A 11 4.05 -13.07 13.73
CA PHE A 11 3.51 -14.40 13.99
C PHE A 11 1.99 -14.41 13.86
N TYR A 12 1.43 -15.46 13.27
CA TYR A 12 0.03 -15.85 13.41
C TYR A 12 -0.05 -17.10 14.31
N ALA A 13 -0.61 -16.96 15.50
CA ALA A 13 -0.56 -17.97 16.53
C ALA A 13 0.89 -18.48 16.73
N ASN A 14 1.18 -19.73 16.36
CA ASN A 14 2.50 -20.34 16.46
C ASN A 14 3.30 -20.30 15.15
N SER A 15 2.74 -19.78 14.08
CA SER A 15 3.42 -19.71 12.77
C SER A 15 4.22 -18.42 12.65
N HIS A 16 5.52 -18.52 12.54
CA HIS A 16 6.44 -17.42 12.27
C HIS A 16 6.41 -17.11 10.78
N ILE A 17 6.09 -15.88 10.41
CA ILE A 17 5.87 -15.46 9.02
C ILE A 17 6.92 -14.48 8.55
N LEU A 18 7.29 -13.49 9.38
CA LEU A 18 8.34 -12.53 9.05
C LEU A 18 9.53 -12.75 9.96
N PHE A 19 10.72 -12.81 9.38
CA PHE A 19 11.98 -13.12 10.03
C PHE A 19 12.93 -11.94 9.91
N ASP A 20 13.21 -11.25 11.02
CA ASP A 20 14.15 -10.14 11.14
C ASP A 20 14.05 -9.14 9.97
N LEU A 21 12.80 -8.73 9.68
CA LEU A 21 12.49 -7.84 8.57
C LEU A 21 13.07 -6.46 8.83
N ASN A 22 13.85 -5.96 7.85
CA ASN A 22 14.44 -4.62 7.87
C ASN A 22 14.08 -3.90 6.58
N LEU A 23 13.46 -2.70 6.66
CA LEU A 23 13.20 -1.82 5.53
C LEU A 23 13.05 -0.37 5.97
N GLU A 24 13.28 0.54 5.04
CA GLU A 24 13.17 1.99 5.25
C GLU A 24 12.40 2.63 4.09
N VAL A 25 11.69 3.71 4.38
CA VAL A 25 10.99 4.53 3.38
C VAL A 25 11.26 5.99 3.67
N ASP A 26 11.73 6.72 2.67
CA ASP A 26 11.89 8.16 2.76
C ASP A 26 10.59 8.91 2.40
N GLU A 27 10.45 10.14 2.92
CA GLU A 27 9.30 10.98 2.62
C GLU A 27 9.26 11.34 1.12
N GLY A 28 8.08 11.25 0.52
CA GLY A 28 7.86 11.52 -0.91
C GLY A 28 8.35 10.41 -1.85
N GLN A 29 8.88 9.30 -1.32
CA GLN A 29 9.40 8.18 -2.08
C GLN A 29 8.34 7.11 -2.34
N VAL A 30 8.42 6.45 -3.49
CA VAL A 30 7.70 5.21 -3.78
C VAL A 30 8.68 4.04 -3.66
N VAL A 31 8.44 3.18 -2.69
CA VAL A 31 9.23 1.97 -2.42
C VAL A 31 8.38 0.74 -2.70
N CYS A 32 8.94 -0.30 -3.32
CA CYS A 32 8.22 -1.55 -3.50
C CYS A 32 8.84 -2.73 -2.73
N ILE A 33 7.97 -3.63 -2.30
CA ILE A 33 8.31 -4.98 -1.82
C ILE A 33 7.85 -5.96 -2.89
N LEU A 34 8.82 -6.57 -3.58
CA LEU A 34 8.58 -7.60 -4.59
C LEU A 34 8.71 -8.98 -3.99
N GLY A 35 7.88 -9.92 -4.43
CA GLY A 35 7.97 -11.31 -4.02
C GLY A 35 6.80 -12.13 -4.53
N ARG A 36 6.96 -13.45 -4.53
CA ARG A 36 5.90 -14.41 -4.90
C ARG A 36 4.73 -14.36 -3.90
N ASN A 37 3.63 -15.01 -4.26
CA ASN A 37 2.51 -15.16 -3.31
C ASN A 37 2.94 -15.99 -2.10
N GLY A 38 2.47 -15.57 -0.91
CA GLY A 38 2.74 -16.26 0.35
C GLY A 38 4.10 -15.98 1.00
N VAL A 39 4.97 -15.11 0.43
CA VAL A 39 6.30 -14.83 1.00
C VAL A 39 6.29 -13.88 2.21
N GLY A 40 5.14 -13.23 2.53
CA GLY A 40 5.04 -12.34 3.69
C GLY A 40 4.71 -10.88 3.38
N LYS A 41 4.57 -10.47 2.11
CA LYS A 41 4.29 -9.07 1.70
C LYS A 41 3.08 -8.46 2.44
N SER A 42 1.91 -9.10 2.33
CA SER A 42 0.69 -8.62 3.01
C SER A 42 0.81 -8.67 4.53
N THR A 43 1.60 -9.60 5.09
CA THR A 43 1.90 -9.63 6.52
C THR A 43 2.72 -8.41 6.94
N THR A 44 3.70 -8.00 6.12
CA THR A 44 4.46 -6.76 6.32
C THR A 44 3.53 -5.55 6.32
N MET A 45 2.65 -5.41 5.31
CA MET A 45 1.69 -4.32 5.23
C MET A 45 0.75 -4.29 6.45
N LYS A 46 0.22 -5.44 6.84
CA LYS A 46 -0.66 -5.57 8.02
C LYS A 46 0.07 -5.28 9.33
N SER A 47 1.35 -5.62 9.44
CA SER A 47 2.17 -5.29 10.62
C SER A 47 2.31 -3.78 10.77
N ILE A 48 2.69 -3.07 9.69
CA ILE A 48 2.82 -1.63 9.66
C ILE A 48 1.47 -0.94 9.92
N ALA A 49 0.37 -1.46 9.35
CA ALA A 49 -0.99 -0.94 9.56
C ALA A 49 -1.58 -1.26 10.97
N GLY A 50 -0.82 -1.92 11.86
CA GLY A 50 -1.28 -2.30 13.21
C GLY A 50 -2.35 -3.40 13.23
N GLN A 51 -2.57 -4.10 12.11
CA GLN A 51 -3.59 -5.15 12.01
C GLN A 51 -3.12 -6.49 12.57
N MET A 52 -1.82 -6.67 12.78
CA MET A 52 -1.24 -7.84 13.44
C MET A 52 -1.31 -7.65 14.96
N ASN A 53 -2.39 -8.12 15.58
CA ASN A 53 -2.65 -7.91 17.01
C ASN A 53 -3.33 -9.12 17.66
N ALA A 54 -3.45 -9.08 18.99
CA ALA A 54 -3.98 -10.20 19.79
C ALA A 54 -5.41 -10.63 19.39
N ARG A 55 -6.26 -9.72 18.85
CA ARG A 55 -7.61 -10.08 18.36
C ARG A 55 -7.54 -11.08 17.21
N ASN A 56 -6.50 -10.96 16.37
CA ASN A 56 -6.25 -11.84 15.24
C ASN A 56 -5.31 -12.99 15.59
N LYS A 57 -5.06 -13.24 16.90
CA LYS A 57 -4.06 -14.19 17.39
C LYS A 57 -2.68 -13.96 16.76
N ALA A 58 -2.35 -12.69 16.52
CA ALA A 58 -1.10 -12.30 15.89
C ALA A 58 -0.22 -11.54 16.89
N LYS A 59 1.09 -11.62 16.69
CA LYS A 59 2.11 -10.93 17.47
C LYS A 59 3.17 -10.35 16.55
N VAL A 60 3.64 -9.15 16.89
CA VAL A 60 4.78 -8.49 16.24
C VAL A 60 5.80 -8.15 17.30
N THR A 61 7.08 -8.37 17.00
CA THR A 61 8.23 -7.96 17.81
C THR A 61 9.23 -7.21 16.94
N GLY A 62 10.24 -6.59 17.51
CA GLY A 62 11.15 -5.66 16.83
C GLY A 62 10.67 -4.23 17.00
N SER A 63 11.04 -3.33 16.09
CA SER A 63 10.68 -1.93 16.14
C SER A 63 10.22 -1.44 14.77
N MET A 64 9.13 -0.66 14.75
CA MET A 64 8.62 0.02 13.54
C MET A 64 8.37 1.48 13.91
N ILE A 65 9.23 2.38 13.47
CA ILE A 65 9.12 3.81 13.75
C ILE A 65 8.55 4.52 12.53
N PHE A 66 7.41 5.20 12.70
CA PHE A 66 6.80 6.06 11.70
C PHE A 66 6.69 7.48 12.22
N ASP A 67 7.29 8.45 11.51
CA ASP A 67 7.30 9.87 11.90
C ASP A 67 7.65 10.06 13.39
N GLY A 68 8.71 9.36 13.85
CA GLY A 68 9.20 9.37 15.22
C GLY A 68 8.35 8.58 16.24
N LYS A 69 7.27 7.91 15.84
CA LYS A 69 6.36 7.17 16.72
C LYS A 69 6.51 5.65 16.52
N GLU A 70 6.61 4.89 17.61
CA GLU A 70 6.62 3.41 17.55
C GLU A 70 5.23 2.89 17.16
N LEU A 71 5.18 1.93 16.22
CA LEU A 71 3.94 1.32 15.71
C LEU A 71 3.63 -0.02 16.37
N VAL A 72 4.65 -0.74 16.89
CA VAL A 72 4.44 -2.07 17.48
C VAL A 72 3.48 -1.97 18.67
N GLY A 73 2.40 -2.77 18.63
CA GLY A 73 1.37 -2.76 19.66
C GLY A 73 0.33 -1.64 19.55
N ILE A 74 0.46 -0.74 18.57
CA ILE A 74 -0.53 0.30 18.33
C ILE A 74 -1.76 -0.25 17.59
N ALA A 75 -2.95 0.12 18.04
CA ALA A 75 -4.20 -0.32 17.41
C ALA A 75 -4.39 0.30 16.01
N PRO A 76 -5.01 -0.42 15.04
CA PRO A 76 -5.13 0.05 13.64
C PRO A 76 -5.73 1.43 13.48
N HIS A 77 -6.77 1.78 14.25
CA HIS A 77 -7.40 3.09 14.18
C HIS A 77 -6.45 4.22 14.62
N LYS A 78 -5.54 3.96 15.58
CA LYS A 78 -4.51 4.91 15.99
C LYS A 78 -3.42 5.04 14.93
N VAL A 79 -3.01 3.91 14.31
CA VAL A 79 -2.07 3.91 13.18
C VAL A 79 -2.62 4.75 12.03
N ALA A 80 -3.91 4.58 11.70
CA ALA A 80 -4.56 5.40 10.69
C ALA A 80 -4.62 6.89 11.09
N HIS A 81 -4.77 7.23 12.38
CA HIS A 81 -4.80 8.63 12.86
C HIS A 81 -3.45 9.34 12.76
N ILE A 82 -2.35 8.62 12.89
CA ILE A 82 -1.00 9.21 12.73
C ILE A 82 -0.56 9.34 11.27
N GLY A 83 -1.44 9.02 10.31
CA GLY A 83 -1.24 9.31 8.89
C GLY A 83 -0.82 8.12 8.04
N ILE A 84 -1.08 6.87 8.45
CA ILE A 84 -0.88 5.70 7.60
C ILE A 84 -2.21 5.27 6.98
N GLY A 85 -2.32 5.39 5.64
CA GLY A 85 -3.42 4.82 4.86
C GLY A 85 -3.08 3.41 4.40
N TYR A 86 -4.06 2.49 4.39
CA TYR A 86 -3.86 1.13 3.92
C TYR A 86 -4.95 0.69 2.94
N VAL A 87 -4.53 0.29 1.75
CA VAL A 87 -5.36 -0.31 0.71
C VAL A 87 -5.01 -1.79 0.62
N PRO A 88 -5.79 -2.68 1.24
CA PRO A 88 -5.53 -4.12 1.23
C PRO A 88 -5.85 -4.74 -0.13
N GLN A 89 -5.25 -5.90 -0.42
CA GLN A 89 -5.61 -6.79 -1.51
C GLN A 89 -7.13 -7.09 -1.50
N GLY A 90 -7.75 -7.20 -2.67
CA GLY A 90 -9.15 -7.68 -2.81
C GLY A 90 -10.20 -6.60 -3.01
N ARG A 91 -9.81 -5.39 -3.44
CA ARG A 91 -10.75 -4.33 -3.89
C ARG A 91 -11.83 -3.98 -2.86
N HIS A 92 -11.42 -3.75 -1.59
CA HIS A 92 -12.34 -3.51 -0.47
C HIS A 92 -13.09 -2.17 -0.59
N VAL A 93 -14.23 -2.18 -1.26
CA VAL A 93 -15.18 -1.07 -1.34
C VAL A 93 -16.47 -1.43 -0.59
N PHE A 94 -17.26 -0.44 -0.21
CA PHE A 94 -18.60 -0.68 0.33
C PHE A 94 -19.59 -0.92 -0.82
N PRO A 95 -20.07 -2.16 -1.02
CA PRO A 95 -20.86 -2.54 -2.18
C PRO A 95 -22.21 -1.82 -2.26
N ASN A 96 -22.78 -1.50 -1.12
CA ASN A 96 -24.11 -0.87 -0.98
C ASN A 96 -24.06 0.65 -0.78
N LEU A 97 -22.88 1.27 -1.04
CA LEU A 97 -22.71 2.72 -1.10
C LEU A 97 -22.35 3.11 -2.52
N THR A 98 -22.75 4.30 -2.94
CA THR A 98 -22.33 4.90 -4.21
C THR A 98 -20.82 5.20 -4.17
N VAL A 99 -20.20 5.47 -5.33
CA VAL A 99 -18.82 5.94 -5.43
C VAL A 99 -18.61 7.17 -4.53
N ARG A 100 -19.50 8.17 -4.63
CA ARG A 100 -19.44 9.40 -3.83
C ARG A 100 -19.50 9.10 -2.34
N GLU A 101 -20.45 8.26 -1.89
CA GLU A 101 -20.57 7.89 -0.47
C GLU A 101 -19.37 7.08 0.03
N ASN A 102 -18.81 6.19 -0.81
CA ASN A 102 -17.57 5.48 -0.51
C ASN A 102 -16.39 6.44 -0.24
N LEU A 103 -16.29 7.53 -1.00
CA LEU A 103 -15.28 8.56 -0.81
C LEU A 103 -15.56 9.40 0.44
N GLN A 104 -16.81 9.82 0.64
CA GLN A 104 -17.22 10.63 1.79
C GLN A 104 -16.93 9.94 3.13
N ILE A 105 -17.27 8.65 3.26
CA ILE A 105 -17.03 7.90 4.52
C ILE A 105 -15.53 7.69 4.81
N ALA A 106 -14.68 7.78 3.79
CA ALA A 106 -13.22 7.67 3.93
C ALA A 106 -12.55 9.02 4.26
N GLU A 107 -13.27 10.13 4.10
CA GLU A 107 -12.72 11.46 4.27
C GLU A 107 -12.21 11.71 5.68
N ARG A 108 -10.99 12.20 5.79
CA ARG A 108 -10.38 12.66 7.04
C ARG A 108 -9.78 14.05 6.86
N LYS A 109 -9.82 14.85 7.92
CA LYS A 109 -9.10 16.11 7.95
C LYS A 109 -7.58 15.80 7.97
N PRO A 110 -6.78 16.47 7.13
CA PRO A 110 -5.33 16.34 7.18
C PRO A 110 -4.81 16.89 8.51
N GLU A 111 -3.62 16.43 8.93
CA GLU A 111 -2.85 17.14 9.95
C GLU A 111 -2.43 18.53 9.41
N GLU A 112 -2.13 19.48 10.29
CA GLU A 112 -1.67 20.82 9.88
C GLU A 112 -0.48 20.74 8.93
N GLY A 113 -0.60 21.42 7.76
CA GLY A 113 0.41 21.41 6.71
C GLY A 113 0.37 20.22 5.74
N GLY A 114 -0.53 19.26 5.92
CA GLY A 114 -0.69 18.12 5.02
C GLY A 114 -1.40 18.47 3.71
N GLN A 115 -1.21 17.62 2.69
CA GLN A 115 -1.94 17.74 1.41
C GLN A 115 -3.40 17.34 1.61
N ILE A 116 -4.32 18.19 1.13
CA ILE A 116 -5.75 17.94 1.28
C ILE A 116 -6.28 17.18 0.06
N TRP A 117 -6.67 15.92 0.25
CA TRP A 117 -7.43 15.14 -0.72
C TRP A 117 -8.92 15.43 -0.55
N THR A 118 -9.52 16.04 -1.56
CA THR A 118 -10.95 16.29 -1.65
C THR A 118 -11.57 15.41 -2.72
N ILE A 119 -12.90 15.26 -2.71
CA ILE A 119 -13.62 14.51 -3.74
C ILE A 119 -13.33 15.07 -5.14
N ASP A 120 -13.26 16.39 -5.29
CA ASP A 120 -12.96 17.01 -6.59
C ASP A 120 -11.55 16.65 -7.07
N ARG A 121 -10.54 16.71 -6.21
CA ARG A 121 -9.17 16.25 -6.56
C ARG A 121 -9.10 14.76 -6.88
N ILE A 122 -9.89 13.94 -6.17
CA ILE A 122 -10.00 12.51 -6.50
C ILE A 122 -10.62 12.33 -7.89
N TYR A 123 -11.64 13.10 -8.24
CA TYR A 123 -12.28 13.02 -9.56
C TYR A 123 -11.36 13.53 -10.68
N ASP A 124 -10.50 14.50 -10.41
CA ASP A 124 -9.47 14.94 -11.36
C ASP A 124 -8.39 13.86 -11.58
N LEU A 125 -8.07 13.10 -10.55
CA LEU A 125 -7.10 12.00 -10.63
C LEU A 125 -7.71 10.71 -11.21
N PHE A 126 -9.01 10.47 -10.96
CA PHE A 126 -9.78 9.30 -11.39
C PHE A 126 -11.05 9.71 -12.13
N PRO A 127 -10.95 10.25 -13.39
CA PRO A 127 -12.13 10.74 -14.13
C PRO A 127 -13.23 9.71 -14.34
N GLN A 128 -12.86 8.42 -14.44
CA GLN A 128 -13.79 7.31 -14.55
C GLN A 128 -14.66 7.14 -13.28
N LEU A 129 -14.18 7.48 -12.10
CA LEU A 129 -14.99 7.47 -10.88
C LEU A 129 -15.99 8.61 -10.87
N LYS A 130 -15.64 9.78 -11.43
CA LYS A 130 -16.55 10.90 -11.57
C LYS A 130 -17.76 10.55 -12.43
N SER A 131 -17.54 9.89 -13.56
CA SER A 131 -18.64 9.44 -14.45
C SER A 131 -19.56 8.41 -13.79
N ARG A 132 -19.09 7.78 -12.72
CA ARG A 132 -19.80 6.75 -11.96
C ARG A 132 -20.19 7.18 -10.55
N GLU A 133 -20.15 8.48 -10.23
CA GLU A 133 -20.28 8.98 -8.86
C GLU A 133 -21.55 8.50 -8.12
N ASN A 134 -22.65 8.31 -8.85
CA ASN A 134 -23.92 7.82 -8.33
C ASN A 134 -24.10 6.30 -8.50
N SER A 135 -23.14 5.57 -9.08
CA SER A 135 -23.18 4.11 -9.20
C SER A 135 -22.80 3.44 -7.89
N TRP A 136 -23.50 2.36 -7.55
CA TRP A 136 -23.20 1.56 -6.36
C TRP A 136 -21.87 0.81 -6.53
N GLY A 137 -21.14 0.59 -5.42
CA GLY A 137 -19.86 -0.08 -5.44
C GLY A 137 -19.87 -1.48 -6.07
N ASN A 138 -20.97 -2.23 -5.89
CA ASN A 138 -21.15 -3.55 -6.50
C ASN A 138 -21.44 -3.51 -8.01
N ASN A 139 -21.83 -2.34 -8.56
CA ASN A 139 -22.11 -2.15 -10.00
C ASN A 139 -20.87 -1.69 -10.78
N LEU A 140 -19.74 -1.56 -10.11
CA LEU A 140 -18.48 -1.18 -10.71
C LEU A 140 -17.74 -2.41 -11.28
N SER A 141 -17.03 -2.23 -12.38
CA SER A 141 -16.05 -3.23 -12.86
C SER A 141 -14.94 -3.43 -11.83
N GLY A 142 -14.21 -4.55 -11.92
CA GLY A 142 -13.11 -4.82 -11.00
C GLY A 142 -12.00 -3.75 -11.05
N GLY A 143 -11.76 -3.12 -12.20
CA GLY A 143 -10.83 -2.00 -12.33
C GLY A 143 -11.33 -0.73 -11.65
N GLU A 144 -12.61 -0.37 -11.85
CA GLU A 144 -13.23 0.78 -11.17
C GLU A 144 -13.28 0.58 -9.65
N GLN A 145 -13.56 -0.64 -9.17
CA GLN A 145 -13.50 -0.97 -7.74
C GLN A 145 -12.09 -0.79 -7.17
N GLN A 146 -11.06 -1.22 -7.92
CA GLN A 146 -9.66 -1.05 -7.48
C GLN A 146 -9.27 0.43 -7.42
N MET A 147 -9.65 1.22 -8.43
CA MET A 147 -9.44 2.66 -8.43
C MET A 147 -10.17 3.34 -7.26
N LEU A 148 -11.42 2.93 -6.98
CA LEU A 148 -12.18 3.44 -5.83
C LEU A 148 -11.50 3.05 -4.51
N ALA A 149 -10.92 1.84 -4.39
CA ALA A 149 -10.20 1.43 -3.19
C ALA A 149 -8.94 2.30 -2.95
N VAL A 150 -8.17 2.58 -4.02
CA VAL A 150 -7.00 3.49 -3.93
C VAL A 150 -7.45 4.91 -3.59
N ALA A 151 -8.48 5.42 -4.26
CA ALA A 151 -9.05 6.75 -4.01
C ALA A 151 -9.51 6.91 -2.54
N ARG A 152 -10.15 5.90 -1.97
CA ARG A 152 -10.52 5.86 -0.54
C ARG A 152 -9.31 5.90 0.38
N GLY A 153 -8.21 5.25 0.00
CA GLY A 153 -6.94 5.35 0.71
C GLY A 153 -6.40 6.78 0.75
N LEU A 154 -6.46 7.48 -0.39
CA LEU A 154 -6.05 8.89 -0.51
C LEU A 154 -6.96 9.84 0.29
N MET A 155 -8.29 9.61 0.30
CA MET A 155 -9.24 10.42 1.07
C MET A 155 -8.97 10.45 2.58
N GLN A 156 -8.15 9.51 3.09
CA GLN A 156 -7.69 9.55 4.48
C GLN A 156 -6.58 10.59 4.72
N ASN A 157 -6.12 11.31 3.69
CA ASN A 157 -5.01 12.25 3.73
C ASN A 157 -3.73 11.65 4.36
N PRO A 158 -3.25 10.48 3.86
CA PRO A 158 -2.15 9.78 4.48
C PRO A 158 -0.81 10.47 4.22
N LYS A 159 0.10 10.42 5.21
CA LYS A 159 1.54 10.72 5.05
C LYS A 159 2.27 9.54 4.38
N LEU A 160 1.80 8.31 4.64
CA LEU A 160 2.28 7.07 4.02
C LEU A 160 1.08 6.25 3.54
N LEU A 161 1.02 5.94 2.26
CA LEU A 161 0.02 5.07 1.67
C LEU A 161 0.59 3.67 1.44
N LEU A 162 0.03 2.68 2.10
CA LEU A 162 0.33 1.26 1.91
C LEU A 162 -0.60 0.69 0.84
N LEU A 163 -0.04 0.12 -0.23
CA LEU A 163 -0.78 -0.49 -1.33
C LEU A 163 -0.40 -1.98 -1.44
N ASP A 164 -1.36 -2.88 -1.27
CA ASP A 164 -1.13 -4.31 -1.21
C ASP A 164 -1.76 -5.03 -2.41
N GLU A 165 -0.91 -5.49 -3.34
CA GLU A 165 -1.26 -6.24 -4.57
C GLU A 165 -2.40 -5.60 -5.39
N ILE A 166 -2.26 -4.31 -5.66
CA ILE A 166 -3.32 -3.51 -6.32
C ILE A 166 -3.52 -3.85 -7.80
N THR A 167 -2.58 -4.59 -8.42
CA THR A 167 -2.69 -4.99 -9.84
C THR A 167 -3.28 -6.38 -10.04
N GLU A 168 -3.52 -7.13 -8.96
CA GLU A 168 -3.97 -8.52 -9.04
C GLU A 168 -5.33 -8.67 -9.76
N GLY A 169 -5.37 -9.57 -10.76
CA GLY A 169 -6.59 -9.88 -11.50
C GLY A 169 -7.17 -8.72 -12.30
N LEU A 170 -6.34 -7.72 -12.66
CA LEU A 170 -6.75 -6.59 -13.49
C LEU A 170 -6.33 -6.78 -14.95
N ALA A 171 -7.14 -6.25 -15.85
CA ALA A 171 -6.78 -6.17 -17.27
C ALA A 171 -5.55 -5.26 -17.49
N PRO A 172 -4.69 -5.53 -18.47
CA PRO A 172 -3.48 -4.75 -18.73
C PRO A 172 -3.73 -3.24 -18.91
N VAL A 173 -4.86 -2.84 -19.48
CA VAL A 173 -5.23 -1.43 -19.64
C VAL A 173 -5.39 -0.74 -18.28
N ILE A 174 -6.04 -1.39 -17.33
CA ILE A 174 -6.25 -0.85 -15.98
C ILE A 174 -4.94 -0.79 -15.20
N VAL A 175 -4.06 -1.79 -15.36
CA VAL A 175 -2.70 -1.77 -14.77
C VAL A 175 -1.92 -0.56 -15.28
N ASN A 176 -2.01 -0.24 -16.58
CA ASN A 176 -1.37 0.94 -17.15
C ASN A 176 -1.97 2.26 -16.62
N GLU A 177 -3.28 2.34 -16.44
CA GLU A 177 -3.92 3.51 -15.83
C GLU A 177 -3.45 3.70 -14.38
N LEU A 178 -3.44 2.64 -13.56
CA LEU A 178 -2.92 2.69 -12.18
C LEU A 178 -1.45 3.10 -12.15
N LYS A 179 -0.64 2.63 -13.09
CA LYS A 179 0.75 3.04 -13.23
C LYS A 179 0.88 4.56 -13.38
N GLU A 180 0.12 5.16 -14.29
CA GLU A 180 0.19 6.60 -14.52
C GLU A 180 -0.34 7.39 -13.30
N ILE A 181 -1.36 6.87 -12.60
CA ILE A 181 -1.86 7.45 -11.36
C ILE A 181 -0.78 7.43 -10.27
N ILE A 182 -0.11 6.28 -10.04
CA ILE A 182 0.95 6.18 -9.01
C ILE A 182 2.12 7.11 -9.34
N LYS A 183 2.52 7.21 -10.62
CA LYS A 183 3.55 8.16 -11.04
C LYS A 183 3.12 9.61 -10.74
N LYS A 184 1.89 9.97 -11.06
CA LYS A 184 1.36 11.31 -10.77
C LYS A 184 1.34 11.59 -9.26
N LEU A 185 0.95 10.60 -8.44
CA LEU A 185 1.01 10.70 -6.97
C LEU A 185 2.44 10.96 -6.48
N ARG A 186 3.43 10.29 -7.06
CA ARG A 186 4.85 10.48 -6.75
C ARG A 186 5.37 11.84 -7.25
N ASP A 187 5.21 12.11 -8.53
CA ASP A 187 5.92 13.20 -9.20
C ASP A 187 5.31 14.58 -8.89
N GLU A 188 3.98 14.68 -8.90
CA GLU A 188 3.26 15.95 -8.70
C GLU A 188 2.87 16.16 -7.23
N TYR A 189 2.40 15.11 -6.56
CA TYR A 189 1.83 15.22 -5.22
C TYR A 189 2.79 14.82 -4.10
N LYS A 190 3.95 14.22 -4.44
CA LYS A 190 4.97 13.77 -3.46
C LYS A 190 4.39 12.86 -2.37
N VAL A 191 3.42 12.02 -2.73
CA VAL A 191 2.84 11.04 -1.80
C VAL A 191 3.86 9.96 -1.52
N THR A 192 4.13 9.69 -0.25
CA THR A 192 4.96 8.55 0.15
C THR A 192 4.15 7.27 0.00
N ILE A 193 4.68 6.28 -0.71
CA ILE A 193 3.99 5.01 -0.98
C ILE A 193 4.90 3.83 -0.67
N LEU A 194 4.40 2.85 0.08
CA LEU A 194 4.98 1.52 0.17
C LEU A 194 4.04 0.55 -0.57
N LEU A 195 4.55 -0.07 -1.63
CA LEU A 195 3.82 -0.93 -2.54
C LEU A 195 4.28 -2.38 -2.36
N ALA A 196 3.38 -3.31 -2.06
CA ALA A 196 3.64 -4.76 -2.10
C ALA A 196 3.06 -5.32 -3.39
N GLU A 197 3.88 -6.00 -4.19
CA GLU A 197 3.48 -6.51 -5.51
C GLU A 197 4.18 -7.83 -5.88
N GLN A 198 3.53 -8.59 -6.74
CA GLN A 198 4.14 -9.70 -7.46
C GLN A 198 4.52 -9.29 -8.89
N ASN A 199 3.80 -8.33 -9.47
CA ASN A 199 4.06 -7.84 -10.82
C ASN A 199 5.30 -6.94 -10.84
N ALA A 200 6.48 -7.54 -11.08
CA ALA A 200 7.75 -6.83 -11.10
C ALA A 200 7.77 -5.69 -12.12
N LYS A 201 7.21 -5.91 -13.33
CA LYS A 201 7.18 -4.88 -14.38
C LYS A 201 6.41 -3.63 -13.94
N PHE A 202 5.27 -3.80 -13.28
CA PHE A 202 4.51 -2.69 -12.72
C PHE A 202 5.27 -2.03 -11.58
N ALA A 203 5.65 -2.79 -10.56
CA ALA A 203 6.29 -2.26 -9.36
C ALA A 203 7.55 -1.45 -9.67
N LEU A 204 8.48 -2.00 -10.47
CA LEU A 204 9.72 -1.30 -10.85
C LEU A 204 9.47 -0.08 -11.74
N SER A 205 8.34 -0.03 -12.46
CA SER A 205 8.01 1.12 -13.32
C SER A 205 7.50 2.34 -12.56
N VAL A 206 7.12 2.18 -11.28
CA VAL A 206 6.54 3.25 -10.45
C VAL A 206 7.37 3.58 -9.21
N SER A 207 8.22 2.67 -8.74
CA SER A 207 9.03 2.84 -7.53
C SER A 207 10.46 3.31 -7.84
N GLU A 208 11.13 3.82 -6.81
CA GLU A 208 12.50 4.32 -6.85
C GLU A 208 13.47 3.39 -6.11
N TYR A 209 12.94 2.60 -5.18
CA TYR A 209 13.68 1.60 -4.42
C TYR A 209 12.87 0.31 -4.30
N CYS A 210 13.54 -0.82 -4.28
CA CYS A 210 12.93 -2.14 -4.27
C CYS A 210 13.57 -3.05 -3.21
N TYR A 211 12.73 -3.68 -2.42
CA TYR A 211 13.05 -4.81 -1.55
C TYR A 211 12.51 -6.08 -2.16
N ILE A 212 13.34 -7.11 -2.31
CA ILE A 212 12.89 -8.44 -2.76
C ILE A 212 12.74 -9.33 -1.54
N MET A 213 11.54 -9.90 -1.38
CA MET A 213 11.19 -10.73 -0.24
C MET A 213 11.04 -12.19 -0.65
N GLU A 214 11.67 -13.08 0.12
CA GLU A 214 11.51 -14.53 0.03
C GLU A 214 11.34 -15.12 1.44
N LYS A 215 10.36 -16.02 1.63
CA LYS A 215 10.14 -16.78 2.87
C LYS A 215 10.18 -15.93 4.16
N GLY A 216 9.58 -14.75 4.09
CA GLY A 216 9.45 -13.86 5.25
C GLY A 216 10.64 -12.94 5.53
N SER A 217 11.69 -12.97 4.71
CA SER A 217 12.88 -12.12 4.87
C SER A 217 13.16 -11.31 3.60
N ILE A 218 13.82 -10.15 3.75
CA ILE A 218 14.39 -9.43 2.62
C ILE A 218 15.69 -10.13 2.20
N VAL A 219 15.75 -10.54 0.94
CA VAL A 219 16.91 -11.26 0.38
C VAL A 219 17.75 -10.40 -0.55
N HIS A 220 17.19 -9.29 -1.04
CA HIS A 220 17.89 -8.32 -1.86
C HIS A 220 17.21 -6.95 -1.75
N SER A 221 17.97 -5.88 -1.85
CA SER A 221 17.41 -4.53 -1.94
C SER A 221 18.35 -3.60 -2.69
N ASP A 222 17.77 -2.78 -3.57
CA ASP A 222 18.53 -1.78 -4.34
C ASP A 222 17.57 -0.72 -4.89
N LYS A 223 18.14 0.36 -5.45
CA LYS A 223 17.38 1.26 -6.33
C LYS A 223 16.82 0.46 -7.49
N THR A 224 15.64 0.86 -7.99
CA THR A 224 14.97 0.12 -9.07
C THR A 224 15.81 -0.02 -10.34
N GLU A 225 16.72 0.92 -10.60
CA GLU A 225 17.68 0.87 -11.71
C GLU A 225 18.72 -0.27 -11.56
N GLY A 226 19.02 -0.66 -10.32
CA GLY A 226 19.95 -1.78 -10.00
C GLY A 226 19.29 -3.15 -10.02
N ILE A 227 17.94 -3.23 -10.05
CA ILE A 227 17.22 -4.51 -10.12
C ILE A 227 17.22 -5.03 -11.55
N THR A 228 18.19 -5.87 -11.86
CA THR A 228 18.36 -6.44 -13.22
C THR A 228 17.39 -7.59 -13.48
N LYS A 229 17.30 -7.98 -14.76
CA LYS A 229 16.47 -9.12 -15.17
C LYS A 229 16.93 -10.43 -14.52
N GLU A 230 18.23 -10.62 -14.37
CA GLU A 230 18.83 -11.78 -13.72
C GLU A 230 18.41 -11.88 -12.24
N ILE A 231 18.36 -10.75 -11.51
CA ILE A 231 17.89 -10.70 -10.13
C ILE A 231 16.42 -11.09 -10.07
N ILE A 232 15.59 -10.58 -10.99
CA ILE A 232 14.17 -10.92 -11.06
C ILE A 232 13.99 -12.42 -11.35
N GLU A 233 14.71 -12.96 -12.33
CA GLU A 233 14.67 -14.40 -12.67
C GLU A 233 15.13 -15.27 -11.49
N GLN A 234 16.19 -14.87 -10.79
CA GLN A 234 16.72 -15.59 -9.64
C GLN A 234 15.72 -15.72 -8.49
N TYR A 235 15.05 -14.63 -8.13
CA TYR A 235 14.20 -14.59 -6.91
C TYR A 235 12.70 -14.76 -7.21
N LEU A 236 12.23 -14.35 -8.39
CA LEU A 236 10.82 -14.42 -8.76
C LEU A 236 10.52 -15.54 -9.74
N GLY A 237 11.52 -16.04 -10.47
CA GLY A 237 11.40 -17.21 -11.36
C GLY A 237 10.47 -16.96 -12.56
N THR A 238 10.51 -15.75 -13.13
CA THR A 238 9.69 -15.33 -14.28
C THR A 238 10.57 -14.92 -15.45
#